data_a6583ae522082c45c1533c7931d153d8
#
_entry.id   a6583ae522082c45c1533c7931d153d8
#
_cell.length_a   1.000
_cell.length_b   1.000
_cell.length_c   1.000
_cell.angle_alpha   90.00
_cell.angle_beta   90.00
_cell.angle_gamma   90.00
#
_symmetry.space_group_name_H-M   'P 1'
#
loop_
_entity.id
_entity.type
_entity.pdbx_description
1 polymer ?
#
loop_
_entity_poly.entity_id
_entity_poly.type
_entity_poly.pdbx_seq_one_letter_code
_entity_poly.pdbx_strand_id
1 'polypeptide(L)'
;MDNKDQEKDSLYLKLIPYFDRYGILLLLLIMIVVMHFLQPDVFLSWRNVTNVFKQISWQSMLALGVFMVIVTAGIDLSVGSIMMLSLMILAIVAKAGAPWFVVAMTPLIAGLICGLINGLGITILRMPHPFIMTLGTLYIFRGTGNLISGGTPISGFTDEVRYLGHGRIDLTWLGLEKSQYLPVSLVLIAIVYIIFWVFMNHTRTGKWIYAIGGNPSAARA
;
A
#
# COMPACT_ATOMS: atom_id res chain seq x y z
N MET A 1 32.25 -45.16 1.51
CA MET A 1 31.33 -44.03 1.18
C MET A 1 31.17 -44.06 -0.32
N ASP A 2 29.94 -44.29 -0.73
CA ASP A 2 29.63 -44.54 -2.15
C ASP A 2 29.79 -43.25 -2.96
N ASN A 3 30.38 -43.35 -4.14
CA ASN A 3 30.63 -42.21 -5.06
C ASN A 3 29.34 -41.44 -5.38
N LYS A 4 28.17 -42.07 -5.25
CA LYS A 4 26.83 -41.50 -5.36
C LYS A 4 26.45 -40.52 -4.25
N ASP A 5 26.99 -40.73 -3.03
CA ASP A 5 26.70 -39.84 -1.89
C ASP A 5 27.49 -38.52 -2.00
N GLN A 6 28.75 -38.61 -2.47
CA GLN A 6 29.57 -37.43 -2.72
C GLN A 6 29.02 -36.55 -3.88
N GLU A 7 28.46 -37.20 -4.90
CA GLU A 7 27.87 -36.47 -6.05
C GLU A 7 26.54 -35.76 -5.67
N LYS A 8 25.73 -36.41 -4.80
CA LYS A 8 24.51 -35.79 -4.23
C LYS A 8 24.84 -34.60 -3.33
N ASP A 9 25.84 -34.73 -2.45
CA ASP A 9 26.25 -33.63 -1.58
C ASP A 9 26.81 -32.44 -2.38
N SER A 10 27.57 -32.74 -3.46
CA SER A 10 28.09 -31.70 -4.37
C SER A 10 26.97 -30.96 -5.12
N LEU A 11 25.92 -31.67 -5.57
CA LEU A 11 24.76 -31.09 -6.25
C LEU A 11 23.93 -30.24 -5.28
N TYR A 12 23.70 -30.77 -4.09
CA TYR A 12 22.97 -30.09 -3.02
C TYR A 12 23.63 -28.75 -2.65
N LEU A 13 24.93 -28.76 -2.40
CA LEU A 13 25.72 -27.57 -2.08
C LEU A 13 25.72 -26.52 -3.21
N LYS A 14 25.65 -26.94 -4.47
CA LYS A 14 25.53 -26.05 -5.63
C LYS A 14 24.15 -25.43 -5.76
N LEU A 15 23.10 -26.11 -5.31
CA LEU A 15 21.71 -25.65 -5.44
C LEU A 15 21.28 -24.71 -4.30
N ILE A 16 21.86 -24.80 -3.11
CA ILE A 16 21.54 -23.97 -1.94
C ILE A 16 21.54 -22.45 -2.30
N PRO A 17 22.60 -21.88 -2.92
CA PRO A 17 22.62 -20.45 -3.22
C PRO A 17 21.50 -20.00 -4.16
N TYR A 18 21.06 -20.89 -5.07
CA TYR A 18 19.94 -20.60 -5.95
C TYR A 18 18.60 -20.67 -5.23
N PHE A 19 18.44 -21.63 -4.31
CA PHE A 19 17.26 -21.72 -3.45
C PHE A 19 17.14 -20.51 -2.53
N ASP A 20 18.22 -20.08 -1.91
CA ASP A 20 18.23 -18.89 -1.06
C ASP A 20 17.86 -17.61 -1.85
N ARG A 21 18.31 -17.53 -3.09
CA ARG A 21 18.07 -16.34 -3.92
C ARG A 21 16.71 -16.35 -4.62
N TYR A 22 16.27 -17.51 -5.10
CA TYR A 22 15.07 -17.62 -5.97
C TYR A 22 13.96 -18.48 -5.38
N GLY A 23 14.14 -19.07 -4.20
CA GLY A 23 13.19 -20.01 -3.59
C GLY A 23 11.79 -19.42 -3.43
N ILE A 24 11.68 -18.14 -3.05
CA ILE A 24 10.39 -17.44 -2.94
C ILE A 24 9.72 -17.30 -4.31
N LEU A 25 10.48 -16.98 -5.36
CA LEU A 25 9.95 -16.87 -6.72
C LEU A 25 9.51 -18.24 -7.25
N LEU A 26 10.29 -19.28 -6.98
CA LEU A 26 9.94 -20.64 -7.34
C LEU A 26 8.66 -21.10 -6.65
N LEU A 27 8.54 -20.84 -5.34
CA LEU A 27 7.33 -21.14 -4.59
C LEU A 27 6.11 -20.41 -5.16
N LEU A 28 6.24 -19.11 -5.48
CA LEU A 28 5.19 -18.31 -6.10
C LEU A 28 4.77 -18.92 -7.44
N LEU A 29 5.72 -19.29 -8.29
CA LEU A 29 5.43 -19.92 -9.58
C LEU A 29 4.71 -21.25 -9.42
N ILE A 30 5.16 -22.09 -8.49
CA ILE A 30 4.49 -23.36 -8.17
C ILE A 30 3.06 -23.11 -7.71
N MET A 31 2.83 -22.13 -6.82
CA MET A 31 1.49 -21.78 -6.37
C MET A 31 0.59 -21.30 -7.52
N ILE A 32 1.11 -20.46 -8.43
CA ILE A 32 0.38 -20.00 -9.62
C ILE A 32 -0.02 -21.18 -10.49
N VAL A 33 0.92 -22.09 -10.77
CA VAL A 33 0.67 -23.28 -11.60
C VAL A 33 -0.36 -24.18 -10.94
N VAL A 34 -0.20 -24.51 -9.65
CA VAL A 34 -1.14 -25.36 -8.90
C VAL A 34 -2.54 -24.74 -8.91
N MET A 35 -2.66 -23.43 -8.62
CA MET A 35 -3.95 -22.76 -8.60
C MET A 35 -4.60 -22.69 -9.96
N HIS A 36 -3.82 -22.55 -11.04
CA HIS A 36 -4.35 -22.60 -12.40
C HIS A 36 -4.92 -23.98 -12.72
N PHE A 37 -4.27 -25.07 -12.35
CA PHE A 37 -4.79 -26.42 -12.56
C PHE A 37 -6.02 -26.73 -11.70
N LEU A 38 -6.09 -26.20 -10.48
CA LEU A 38 -7.24 -26.39 -9.58
C LEU A 38 -8.46 -25.57 -10.02
N GLN A 39 -8.25 -24.39 -10.63
CA GLN A 39 -9.32 -23.45 -11.02
C GLN A 39 -9.01 -22.81 -12.37
N PRO A 40 -8.98 -23.59 -13.49
CA PRO A 40 -8.49 -23.14 -14.79
C PRO A 40 -9.31 -21.98 -15.36
N ASP A 41 -10.63 -21.98 -15.16
CA ASP A 41 -11.54 -20.98 -15.73
C ASP A 41 -11.56 -19.65 -14.94
N VAL A 42 -11.08 -19.69 -13.68
CA VAL A 42 -11.21 -18.55 -12.75
C VAL A 42 -9.87 -17.91 -12.48
N PHE A 43 -8.83 -18.69 -12.16
CA PHE A 43 -7.61 -18.20 -11.56
C PHE A 43 -6.86 -17.17 -12.42
N LEU A 44 -6.61 -17.47 -13.71
CA LEU A 44 -5.97 -16.55 -14.66
C LEU A 44 -6.99 -15.78 -15.51
N SER A 45 -8.29 -15.81 -15.16
CA SER A 45 -9.28 -15.00 -15.85
C SER A 45 -8.97 -13.51 -15.71
N TRP A 46 -9.29 -12.71 -16.74
CA TRP A 46 -9.12 -11.26 -16.71
C TRP A 46 -9.79 -10.61 -15.51
N ARG A 47 -10.97 -11.11 -15.15
CA ARG A 47 -11.73 -10.67 -13.97
C ARG A 47 -10.93 -10.86 -12.69
N ASN A 48 -10.32 -12.02 -12.47
CA ASN A 48 -9.54 -12.29 -11.26
C ASN A 48 -8.26 -11.47 -11.23
N VAL A 49 -7.53 -11.43 -12.34
CA VAL A 49 -6.29 -10.64 -12.48
C VAL A 49 -6.55 -9.15 -12.18
N THR A 50 -7.62 -8.58 -12.75
CA THR A 50 -7.98 -7.18 -12.48
C THR A 50 -8.44 -6.96 -11.04
N ASN A 51 -9.07 -7.94 -10.40
CA ASN A 51 -9.40 -7.86 -8.99
C ASN A 51 -8.15 -7.87 -8.09
N VAL A 52 -7.16 -8.69 -8.41
CA VAL A 52 -5.85 -8.69 -7.72
C VAL A 52 -5.17 -7.32 -7.88
N PHE A 53 -5.14 -6.75 -9.09
CA PHE A 53 -4.57 -5.41 -9.30
C PHE A 53 -5.30 -4.32 -8.51
N LYS A 54 -6.63 -4.38 -8.40
CA LYS A 54 -7.39 -3.44 -7.55
C LYS A 54 -7.01 -3.58 -6.07
N GLN A 55 -6.86 -4.80 -5.57
CA GLN A 55 -6.44 -5.04 -4.19
C GLN A 55 -5.01 -4.55 -3.95
N ILE A 56 -4.09 -4.84 -4.83
CA ILE A 56 -2.70 -4.37 -4.74
C ILE A 56 -2.65 -2.84 -4.78
N SER A 57 -3.47 -2.18 -5.58
CA SER A 57 -3.42 -0.72 -5.76
C SER A 57 -3.57 0.05 -4.44
N TRP A 58 -4.57 -0.26 -3.62
CA TRP A 58 -4.75 0.45 -2.35
C TRP A 58 -3.70 0.07 -1.29
N GLN A 59 -3.27 -1.21 -1.26
CA GLN A 59 -2.20 -1.66 -0.38
C GLN A 59 -0.86 -0.99 -0.74
N SER A 60 -0.56 -0.87 -2.03
CA SER A 60 0.63 -0.19 -2.53
C SER A 60 0.65 1.29 -2.17
N MET A 61 -0.52 1.97 -2.18
CA MET A 61 -0.65 3.35 -1.74
C MET A 61 -0.23 3.52 -0.27
N LEU A 62 -0.72 2.63 0.61
CA LEU A 62 -0.33 2.62 2.02
C LEU A 62 1.16 2.31 2.19
N ALA A 63 1.69 1.37 1.39
CA ALA A 63 3.09 0.96 1.44
C ALA A 63 4.05 2.13 1.16
N LEU A 64 3.70 3.10 0.29
CA LEU A 64 4.52 4.29 0.06
C LEU A 64 4.66 5.16 1.31
N GLY A 65 3.56 5.36 2.06
CA GLY A 65 3.61 6.09 3.33
C GLY A 65 4.46 5.38 4.38
N VAL A 66 4.23 4.08 4.54
CA VAL A 66 4.99 3.23 5.48
C VAL A 66 6.47 3.16 5.08
N PHE A 67 6.78 3.14 3.80
CA PHE A 67 8.16 3.14 3.31
C PHE A 67 8.97 4.32 3.85
N MET A 68 8.43 5.55 3.81
CA MET A 68 9.12 6.73 4.37
C MET A 68 9.41 6.57 5.85
N VAL A 69 8.47 6.01 6.60
CA VAL A 69 8.63 5.77 8.04
C VAL A 69 9.71 4.72 8.30
N ILE A 70 9.70 3.61 7.56
CA ILE A 70 10.70 2.53 7.70
C ILE A 70 12.10 3.04 7.33
N VAL A 71 12.22 3.80 6.24
CA VAL A 71 13.51 4.37 5.81
C VAL A 71 14.12 5.25 6.89
N THR A 72 13.31 5.98 7.66
CA THR A 72 13.79 6.78 8.80
C THR A 72 13.93 5.96 10.11
N ALA A 73 13.96 4.63 10.03
CA ALA A 73 14.03 3.71 11.17
C ALA A 73 12.86 3.87 12.16
N GLY A 74 11.71 4.40 11.71
CA GLY A 74 10.49 4.53 12.50
C GLY A 74 9.57 3.32 12.36
N ILE A 75 8.60 3.22 13.26
CA ILE A 75 7.47 2.28 13.19
C ILE A 75 6.19 3.09 13.36
N ASP A 76 5.27 2.97 12.41
CA ASP A 76 3.94 3.59 12.49
C ASP A 76 2.85 2.52 12.47
N LEU A 77 2.21 2.34 13.62
CA LEU A 77 1.08 1.39 13.75
C LEU A 77 -0.27 2.04 13.39
N SER A 78 -0.31 3.36 13.25
CA SER A 78 -1.56 4.10 13.07
C SER A 78 -2.05 4.17 11.62
N VAL A 79 -1.25 3.75 10.64
CA VAL A 79 -1.54 3.88 9.20
C VAL A 79 -2.93 3.35 8.83
N GLY A 80 -3.29 2.14 9.32
CA GLY A 80 -4.61 1.55 9.06
C GLY A 80 -5.76 2.34 9.70
N SER A 81 -5.55 2.89 10.90
CA SER A 81 -6.56 3.70 11.59
C SER A 81 -6.70 5.11 10.98
N ILE A 82 -5.62 5.69 10.50
CA ILE A 82 -5.64 6.94 9.70
C ILE A 82 -6.46 6.73 8.44
N MET A 83 -6.21 5.65 7.70
CA MET A 83 -6.98 5.31 6.51
C MET A 83 -8.47 5.15 6.85
N MET A 84 -8.80 4.37 7.89
CA MET A 84 -10.18 4.18 8.33
C MET A 84 -10.86 5.52 8.66
N LEU A 85 -10.25 6.35 9.50
CA LEU A 85 -10.80 7.65 9.88
C LEU A 85 -10.99 8.56 8.67
N SER A 86 -9.99 8.63 7.79
CA SER A 86 -10.04 9.44 6.58
C SER A 86 -11.19 9.03 5.65
N LEU A 87 -11.43 7.72 5.51
CA LEU A 87 -12.55 7.19 4.72
C LEU A 87 -13.91 7.43 5.39
N MET A 88 -14.00 7.42 6.73
CA MET A 88 -15.23 7.76 7.44
C MET A 88 -15.58 9.24 7.24
N ILE A 89 -14.60 10.14 7.33
CA ILE A 89 -14.80 11.57 7.07
C ILE A 89 -15.20 11.80 5.61
N LEU A 90 -14.53 11.14 4.65
CA LEU A 90 -14.92 11.17 3.24
C LEU A 90 -16.39 10.78 3.08
N ALA A 91 -16.81 9.69 3.72
CA ALA A 91 -18.18 9.18 3.62
C ALA A 91 -19.24 10.18 4.12
N ILE A 92 -18.94 10.88 5.22
CA ILE A 92 -19.83 11.93 5.76
C ILE A 92 -19.91 13.10 4.78
N VAL A 93 -18.78 13.59 4.29
CA VAL A 93 -18.72 14.70 3.35
C VAL A 93 -19.46 14.36 2.04
N ALA A 94 -19.32 13.12 1.56
CA ALA A 94 -20.05 12.63 0.40
C ALA A 94 -21.55 12.59 0.63
N LYS A 95 -22.00 12.10 1.81
CA LYS A 95 -23.41 12.06 2.17
C LYS A 95 -24.02 13.45 2.39
N ALA A 96 -23.22 14.42 2.78
CA ALA A 96 -23.66 15.81 2.88
C ALA A 96 -23.87 16.49 1.49
N GLY A 97 -23.65 15.77 0.40
CA GLY A 97 -23.85 16.28 -0.96
C GLY A 97 -22.74 17.20 -1.45
N ALA A 98 -21.55 17.12 -0.84
CA ALA A 98 -20.41 17.93 -1.30
C ALA A 98 -20.00 17.57 -2.74
N PRO A 99 -19.46 18.53 -3.51
CA PRO A 99 -18.94 18.26 -4.85
C PRO A 99 -17.85 17.18 -4.84
N TRP A 100 -17.77 16.38 -5.90
CA TRP A 100 -16.88 15.21 -5.98
C TRP A 100 -15.40 15.53 -5.68
N PHE A 101 -14.92 16.71 -6.11
CA PHE A 101 -13.52 17.10 -5.87
C PHE A 101 -13.25 17.39 -4.37
N VAL A 102 -14.24 17.92 -3.63
CA VAL A 102 -14.16 18.13 -2.18
C VAL A 102 -14.11 16.76 -1.49
N VAL A 103 -15.00 15.85 -1.91
CA VAL A 103 -15.01 14.48 -1.39
C VAL A 103 -13.67 13.76 -1.64
N ALA A 104 -13.11 13.90 -2.84
CA ALA A 104 -11.82 13.31 -3.20
C ALA A 104 -10.63 13.89 -2.39
N MET A 105 -10.67 15.19 -2.05
CA MET A 105 -9.62 15.85 -1.25
C MET A 105 -9.73 15.54 0.24
N THR A 106 -10.90 15.18 0.72
CA THR A 106 -11.16 14.94 2.16
C THR A 106 -10.19 13.93 2.78
N PRO A 107 -9.99 12.72 2.22
CA PRO A 107 -9.08 11.75 2.84
C PRO A 107 -7.62 12.18 2.81
N LEU A 108 -7.20 12.99 1.83
CA LEU A 108 -5.85 13.54 1.77
C LEU A 108 -5.61 14.55 2.90
N ILE A 109 -6.59 15.44 3.12
CA ILE A 109 -6.53 16.45 4.19
C ILE A 109 -6.59 15.77 5.56
N ALA A 110 -7.53 14.84 5.75
CA ALA A 110 -7.66 14.09 7.00
C ALA A 110 -6.39 13.28 7.31
N GLY A 111 -5.84 12.60 6.32
CA GLY A 111 -4.58 11.86 6.45
C GLY A 111 -3.40 12.76 6.79
N LEU A 112 -3.31 13.94 6.15
CA LEU A 112 -2.29 14.95 6.45
C LEU A 112 -2.40 15.45 7.90
N ILE A 113 -3.59 15.76 8.37
CA ILE A 113 -3.82 16.21 9.76
C ILE A 113 -3.41 15.10 10.75
N CYS A 114 -3.83 13.85 10.51
CA CYS A 114 -3.44 12.72 11.36
C CYS A 114 -1.93 12.51 11.35
N GLY A 115 -1.29 12.59 10.18
CA GLY A 115 0.17 12.49 10.04
C GLY A 115 0.90 13.64 10.76
N LEU A 116 0.38 14.87 10.68
CA LEU A 116 0.92 16.01 11.43
C LEU A 116 0.80 15.81 12.95
N ILE A 117 -0.33 15.27 13.44
CA ILE A 117 -0.49 14.94 14.87
C ILE A 117 0.59 13.96 15.32
N ASN A 118 0.83 12.89 14.55
CA ASN A 118 1.89 11.93 14.85
C ASN A 118 3.28 12.59 14.79
N GLY A 119 3.58 13.30 13.72
CA GLY A 119 4.88 13.93 13.51
C GLY A 119 5.19 14.99 14.59
N LEU A 120 4.25 15.86 14.90
CA LEU A 120 4.39 16.85 15.95
C LEU A 120 4.47 16.20 17.34
N GLY A 121 3.67 15.17 17.61
CA GLY A 121 3.75 14.40 18.85
C GLY A 121 5.13 13.78 19.06
N ILE A 122 5.69 13.15 18.03
CA ILE A 122 7.03 12.55 18.12
C ILE A 122 8.11 13.62 18.32
N THR A 123 8.06 14.73 17.58
CA THR A 123 9.13 15.73 17.54
C THR A 123 9.06 16.73 18.70
N ILE A 124 7.87 17.27 19.00
CA ILE A 124 7.69 18.29 20.04
C ILE A 124 7.68 17.66 21.43
N LEU A 125 6.95 16.55 21.61
CA LEU A 125 6.89 15.84 22.89
C LEU A 125 8.15 15.00 23.14
N ARG A 126 9.08 14.96 22.18
CA ARG A 126 10.35 14.22 22.26
C ARG A 126 10.13 12.78 22.72
N MET A 127 9.11 12.12 22.17
CA MET A 127 8.81 10.74 22.51
C MET A 127 10.03 9.85 22.24
N PRO A 128 10.39 8.96 23.18
CA PRO A 128 11.60 8.14 23.07
C PRO A 128 11.54 7.19 21.85
N HIS A 129 10.34 6.77 21.46
CA HIS A 129 10.11 5.93 20.28
C HIS A 129 8.83 6.34 19.56
N PRO A 130 8.85 6.46 18.21
CA PRO A 130 7.66 6.71 17.40
C PRO A 130 6.52 5.74 17.66
N PHE A 131 6.84 4.48 17.99
CA PHE A 131 5.91 3.43 18.34
C PHE A 131 4.89 3.81 19.41
N ILE A 132 5.31 4.50 20.48
CA ILE A 132 4.40 4.85 21.61
C ILE A 132 3.35 5.84 21.12
N MET A 133 3.76 6.85 20.35
CA MET A 133 2.86 7.85 19.78
C MET A 133 1.86 7.21 18.82
N THR A 134 2.36 6.40 17.87
CA THR A 134 1.52 5.80 16.84
C THR A 134 0.61 4.69 17.37
N LEU A 135 0.99 4.00 18.45
CA LEU A 135 0.11 3.08 19.17
C LEU A 135 -1.05 3.84 19.84
N GLY A 136 -0.78 4.95 20.51
CA GLY A 136 -1.82 5.79 21.11
C GLY A 136 -2.77 6.34 20.07
N THR A 137 -2.26 6.91 18.98
CA THR A 137 -3.07 7.48 17.90
C THR A 137 -3.81 6.41 17.09
N LEU A 138 -3.29 5.18 16.99
CA LEU A 138 -4.03 4.04 16.44
C LEU A 138 -5.39 3.88 17.10
N TYR A 139 -5.43 3.85 18.44
CA TYR A 139 -6.69 3.69 19.17
C TYR A 139 -7.55 4.95 19.14
N ILE A 140 -6.96 6.14 19.21
CA ILE A 140 -7.68 7.41 19.12
C ILE A 140 -8.39 7.52 17.74
N PHE A 141 -7.66 7.35 16.65
CA PHE A 141 -8.22 7.48 15.30
C PHE A 141 -9.23 6.38 14.99
N ARG A 142 -8.97 5.14 15.44
CA ARG A 142 -9.91 4.04 15.30
C ARG A 142 -11.18 4.25 16.10
N GLY A 143 -11.05 4.70 17.35
CA GLY A 143 -12.19 5.04 18.22
C GLY A 143 -13.02 6.18 17.65
N THR A 144 -12.37 7.26 17.18
CA THR A 144 -13.03 8.39 16.51
C THR A 144 -13.77 7.94 15.25
N GLY A 145 -13.14 7.11 14.39
CA GLY A 145 -13.80 6.57 13.21
C GLY A 145 -15.02 5.72 13.53
N ASN A 146 -14.95 4.89 14.56
CA ASN A 146 -16.11 4.10 15.05
C ASN A 146 -17.23 4.97 15.62
N LEU A 147 -16.89 6.02 16.38
CA LEU A 147 -17.88 6.98 16.89
C LEU A 147 -18.61 7.70 15.74
N ILE A 148 -17.87 8.15 14.73
CA ILE A 148 -18.40 8.85 13.57
C ILE A 148 -19.34 7.94 12.76
N SER A 149 -18.99 6.66 12.59
CA SER A 149 -19.79 5.70 11.81
C SER A 149 -20.90 5.03 12.60
N GLY A 150 -20.96 5.22 13.91
CA GLY A 150 -21.84 4.44 14.81
C GLY A 150 -21.51 2.94 14.80
N GLY A 151 -20.25 2.59 14.48
CA GLY A 151 -19.78 1.19 14.37
C GLY A 151 -20.29 0.45 13.13
N THR A 152 -20.94 1.13 12.19
CA THR A 152 -21.51 0.54 10.98
C THR A 152 -20.79 0.99 9.71
N PRO A 153 -20.71 0.14 8.67
CA PRO A 153 -20.17 0.55 7.38
C PRO A 153 -21.04 1.66 6.76
N ILE A 154 -20.38 2.69 6.23
CA ILE A 154 -21.05 3.76 5.49
C ILE A 154 -21.03 3.40 4.00
N SER A 155 -22.20 3.44 3.35
CA SER A 155 -22.38 3.16 1.93
C SER A 155 -23.17 4.29 1.25
N GLY A 156 -23.33 4.22 -0.08
CA GLY A 156 -24.13 5.18 -0.85
C GLY A 156 -23.29 6.35 -1.40
N PHE A 157 -22.09 6.06 -1.86
CA PHE A 157 -21.25 7.04 -2.58
C PHE A 157 -21.78 7.34 -3.98
N THR A 158 -21.56 8.57 -4.44
CA THR A 158 -21.84 8.98 -5.82
C THR A 158 -20.97 8.20 -6.82
N ASP A 159 -21.42 8.15 -8.07
CA ASP A 159 -20.72 7.38 -9.10
C ASP A 159 -19.33 7.95 -9.41
N GLU A 160 -19.14 9.26 -9.29
CA GLU A 160 -17.83 9.91 -9.48
C GLU A 160 -16.81 9.45 -8.42
N VAL A 161 -17.23 9.37 -7.16
CA VAL A 161 -16.36 8.89 -6.06
C VAL A 161 -16.05 7.40 -6.25
N ARG A 162 -17.05 6.62 -6.64
CA ARG A 162 -16.88 5.19 -6.91
C ARG A 162 -15.94 4.95 -8.10
N TYR A 163 -15.94 5.85 -9.10
CA TYR A 163 -15.09 5.71 -10.28
C TYR A 163 -13.59 5.73 -9.94
N LEU A 164 -13.16 6.51 -8.96
CA LEU A 164 -11.74 6.54 -8.56
C LEU A 164 -11.25 5.16 -8.04
N GLY A 165 -12.09 4.42 -7.34
CA GLY A 165 -11.73 3.11 -6.80
C GLY A 165 -12.11 1.92 -7.68
N HIS A 166 -13.23 2.01 -8.40
CA HIS A 166 -13.81 0.90 -9.16
C HIS A 166 -13.95 1.18 -10.65
N GLY A 167 -13.53 2.37 -11.10
CA GLY A 167 -13.58 2.78 -12.50
C GLY A 167 -12.82 1.84 -13.41
N ARG A 168 -13.27 1.80 -14.68
CA ARG A 168 -12.72 0.94 -15.71
C ARG A 168 -12.33 1.80 -16.90
N ILE A 169 -11.14 1.59 -17.41
CA ILE A 169 -10.69 2.17 -18.66
C ILE A 169 -10.94 1.13 -19.75
N ASP A 170 -11.79 1.46 -20.69
CA ASP A 170 -12.11 0.60 -21.83
C ASP A 170 -10.87 0.43 -22.72
N LEU A 171 -10.58 -0.81 -23.09
CA LEU A 171 -9.45 -1.16 -23.95
C LEU A 171 -9.90 -1.69 -25.32
N THR A 172 -11.17 -1.52 -25.69
CA THR A 172 -11.71 -1.99 -26.98
C THR A 172 -11.02 -1.35 -28.19
N TRP A 173 -10.47 -0.14 -28.03
CA TRP A 173 -9.66 0.52 -29.05
C TRP A 173 -8.32 -0.19 -29.35
N LEU A 174 -7.86 -1.11 -28.47
CA LEU A 174 -6.73 -2.02 -28.69
C LEU A 174 -7.17 -3.36 -29.28
N GLY A 175 -8.44 -3.53 -29.65
CA GLY A 175 -8.99 -4.79 -30.13
C GLY A 175 -9.33 -5.80 -29.03
N LEU A 176 -9.33 -5.38 -27.76
CA LEU A 176 -9.68 -6.24 -26.63
C LEU A 176 -11.21 -6.28 -26.44
N GLU A 177 -11.71 -7.34 -25.80
CA GLU A 177 -13.13 -7.45 -25.46
C GLU A 177 -13.53 -6.45 -24.36
N LYS A 178 -14.82 -6.04 -24.33
CA LYS A 178 -15.38 -5.18 -23.26
C LYS A 178 -15.19 -5.74 -21.85
N SER A 179 -15.05 -7.03 -21.71
CA SER A 179 -14.73 -7.73 -20.47
C SER A 179 -13.30 -7.42 -19.98
N GLN A 180 -12.43 -7.01 -20.90
CA GLN A 180 -11.02 -6.71 -20.67
C GLN A 180 -10.83 -5.20 -20.53
N TYR A 181 -10.67 -4.75 -19.31
CA TYR A 181 -10.50 -3.35 -18.95
C TYR A 181 -9.30 -3.14 -18.05
N LEU A 182 -8.76 -1.94 -17.99
CA LEU A 182 -7.74 -1.54 -17.04
C LEU A 182 -8.40 -0.84 -15.84
N PRO A 183 -8.14 -1.26 -14.58
CA PRO A 183 -8.63 -0.54 -13.42
C PRO A 183 -8.05 0.86 -13.32
N VAL A 184 -8.90 1.87 -13.09
CA VAL A 184 -8.47 3.27 -12.88
C VAL A 184 -7.51 3.35 -11.69
N SER A 185 -7.77 2.61 -10.61
CA SER A 185 -6.91 2.55 -9.43
C SER A 185 -5.47 2.12 -9.75
N LEU A 186 -5.26 1.23 -10.74
CA LEU A 186 -3.92 0.81 -11.16
C LEU A 186 -3.16 1.94 -11.85
N VAL A 187 -3.83 2.72 -12.68
CA VAL A 187 -3.23 3.89 -13.34
C VAL A 187 -2.90 4.97 -12.32
N LEU A 188 -3.81 5.23 -11.39
CA LEU A 188 -3.59 6.21 -10.32
C LEU A 188 -2.38 5.84 -9.47
N ILE A 189 -2.27 4.57 -9.06
CA ILE A 189 -1.11 4.16 -8.24
C ILE A 189 0.19 4.23 -9.04
N ALA A 190 0.19 3.89 -10.32
CA ALA A 190 1.37 4.02 -11.16
C ALA A 190 1.86 5.48 -11.24
N ILE A 191 0.94 6.43 -11.41
CA ILE A 191 1.24 7.86 -11.40
C ILE A 191 1.82 8.28 -10.03
N VAL A 192 1.18 7.86 -8.93
CA VAL A 192 1.66 8.18 -7.58
C VAL A 192 3.05 7.59 -7.33
N TYR A 193 3.33 6.37 -7.79
CA TYR A 193 4.67 5.77 -7.69
C TYR A 193 5.73 6.56 -8.47
N ILE A 194 5.41 7.04 -9.66
CA ILE A 194 6.32 7.89 -10.44
C ILE A 194 6.61 9.20 -9.70
N ILE A 195 5.57 9.87 -9.20
CA ILE A 195 5.72 11.11 -8.42
C ILE A 195 6.54 10.85 -7.16
N PHE A 196 6.24 9.76 -6.44
CA PHE A 196 6.96 9.38 -5.25
C PHE A 196 8.44 9.05 -5.53
N TRP A 197 8.71 8.34 -6.63
CA TRP A 197 10.07 8.05 -7.07
C TRP A 197 10.86 9.32 -7.36
N VAL A 198 10.25 10.27 -8.09
CA VAL A 198 10.85 11.58 -8.34
C VAL A 198 11.10 12.33 -7.02
N PHE A 199 10.11 12.35 -6.14
CA PHE A 199 10.22 12.98 -4.83
C PHE A 199 11.39 12.42 -4.02
N MET A 200 11.46 11.11 -3.87
CA MET A 200 12.49 10.45 -3.05
C MET A 200 13.90 10.59 -3.64
N ASN A 201 14.06 10.49 -4.96
CA ASN A 201 15.39 10.42 -5.59
C ASN A 201 15.89 11.79 -6.08
N HIS A 202 14.99 12.72 -6.42
CA HIS A 202 15.35 13.98 -7.08
C HIS A 202 15.08 15.24 -6.25
N THR A 203 14.48 15.12 -5.03
CA THR A 203 14.29 16.29 -4.15
C THR A 203 15.27 16.30 -2.97
N ARG A 204 15.49 17.49 -2.39
CA ARG A 204 16.29 17.64 -1.17
C ARG A 204 15.66 16.88 0.00
N THR A 205 14.34 16.95 0.15
CA THR A 205 13.60 16.26 1.22
C THR A 205 13.76 14.74 1.13
N GLY A 206 13.65 14.15 -0.07
CA GLY A 206 13.88 12.73 -0.26
C GLY A 206 15.29 12.31 0.14
N LYS A 207 16.31 13.10 -0.24
CA LYS A 207 17.71 12.86 0.17
C LYS A 207 17.88 12.94 1.70
N TRP A 208 17.20 13.89 2.37
CA TRP A 208 17.24 13.99 3.83
C TRP A 208 16.59 12.79 4.51
N ILE A 209 15.47 12.28 3.96
CA ILE A 209 14.83 11.07 4.47
C ILE A 209 15.81 9.88 4.46
N TYR A 210 16.53 9.67 3.36
CA TYR A 210 17.56 8.63 3.28
C TYR A 210 18.74 8.89 4.22
N ALA A 211 19.19 10.15 4.32
CA ALA A 211 20.29 10.52 5.20
C ALA A 211 19.96 10.26 6.68
N ILE A 212 18.74 10.62 7.13
CA ILE A 212 18.26 10.35 8.49
C ILE A 212 18.26 8.86 8.79
N GLY A 213 17.78 8.04 7.84
CA GLY A 213 17.75 6.58 7.99
C GLY A 213 19.13 5.93 8.03
N GLY A 214 20.09 6.48 7.28
CA GLY A 214 21.46 5.97 7.23
C GLY A 214 22.27 6.36 8.47
N ASN A 215 22.30 7.64 8.83
CA ASN A 215 22.99 8.15 10.02
C ASN A 215 22.35 9.47 10.50
N PRO A 216 21.50 9.42 11.54
CA PRO A 216 20.82 10.62 12.06
C PRO A 216 21.79 11.71 12.55
N SER A 217 22.97 11.35 13.06
CA SER A 217 23.97 12.30 13.54
C SER A 217 24.62 13.06 12.39
N ALA A 218 24.96 12.35 11.31
CA ALA A 218 25.52 12.97 10.10
C ALA A 218 24.47 13.81 9.34
N ALA A 219 23.21 13.45 9.42
CA ALA A 219 22.14 14.22 8.79
C ALA A 219 21.84 15.57 9.48
N ARG A 220 22.38 15.80 10.68
CA ARG A 220 22.24 17.05 11.44
C ARG A 220 23.43 18.00 11.24
N ALA A 221 24.54 17.51 10.73
CA ALA A 221 25.74 18.28 10.43
C ALA A 221 25.65 18.95 9.05
#